data_7f7b6504c9693f3412d596889d5ae87a
#
_entry.id   7f7b6504c9693f3412d596889d5ae87a
#
_cell.length_a   1.000
_cell.length_b   1.000
_cell.length_c   1.000
_cell.angle_alpha   90.00
_cell.angle_beta   90.00
_cell.angle_gamma   90.00
#
_symmetry.space_group_name_H-M   'P 1'
#
loop_
_entity.id
_entity.type
_entity.pdbx_description
1 polymer ?
#
loop_
_entity_poly.entity_id
_entity_poly.type
_entity_poly.pdbx_seq_one_letter_code
_entity_poly.pdbx_strand_id
1 'polypeptide(L)'
;MSWWVHDVFQTQGLPYLLSWIFWVLLSITLHELAHGWAAIWEGDSTPIETGHMSANPVVHMGGFSLIVFALIGFAWGLMPVRPWNFRHRHWGEALVAFAGPAMNLALAFVSLTALGIWWGLDPTTQTSPSAEWMVHMSNFLWLGGWLNLVLFALNLIPVPPLDGSRILAASSMKIRQLYNHPNASMAGMIVFFLILVTNIFNVALIGIGIAAQWYADIIATLVGGGG
;
A
#
# COMPACT_ATOMS: atom_id res chain seq x y z
N MET A 1 -14.11 23.55 0.53
CA MET A 1 -13.47 22.28 0.15
C MET A 1 -14.56 21.41 -0.47
N SER A 2 -14.36 21.02 -1.70
CA SER A 2 -15.23 20.03 -2.34
C SER A 2 -14.90 18.65 -1.80
N TRP A 3 -15.84 17.72 -1.89
CA TRP A 3 -15.65 16.34 -1.48
C TRP A 3 -14.68 15.65 -2.45
N TRP A 4 -13.65 14.95 -1.95
CA TRP A 4 -12.59 14.35 -2.77
C TRP A 4 -13.11 13.45 -3.90
N VAL A 5 -14.20 12.66 -3.64
CA VAL A 5 -14.85 11.83 -4.65
C VAL A 5 -15.39 12.67 -5.79
N HIS A 6 -16.03 13.81 -5.47
CA HIS A 6 -16.54 14.74 -6.46
C HIS A 6 -15.40 15.34 -7.29
N ASP A 7 -14.30 15.76 -6.64
CA ASP A 7 -13.15 16.33 -7.33
C ASP A 7 -12.49 15.33 -8.29
N VAL A 8 -12.23 14.10 -7.82
CA VAL A 8 -11.68 13.04 -8.67
C VAL A 8 -12.62 12.71 -9.83
N PHE A 9 -13.92 12.61 -9.56
CA PHE A 9 -14.91 12.35 -10.61
C PHE A 9 -14.95 13.45 -11.67
N GLN A 10 -14.92 14.73 -11.27
CA GLN A 10 -14.98 15.85 -12.21
C GLN A 10 -13.66 16.05 -12.99
N THR A 11 -12.51 15.74 -12.37
CA THR A 11 -11.21 15.99 -13.00
C THR A 11 -10.67 14.81 -13.77
N GLN A 12 -10.93 13.57 -13.34
CA GLN A 12 -10.34 12.34 -13.88
C GLN A 12 -11.39 11.36 -14.44
N GLY A 13 -12.67 11.59 -14.15
CA GLY A 13 -13.78 10.76 -14.61
C GLY A 13 -14.03 9.50 -13.76
N LEU A 14 -15.15 8.84 -14.06
CA LEU A 14 -15.62 7.65 -13.35
C LEU A 14 -14.63 6.46 -13.39
N PRO A 15 -14.01 6.12 -14.53
CA PRO A 15 -13.09 4.98 -14.60
C PRO A 15 -11.89 5.13 -13.67
N TYR A 16 -11.34 6.35 -13.54
CA TYR A 16 -10.22 6.61 -12.63
C TYR A 16 -10.66 6.52 -11.16
N LEU A 17 -11.83 7.07 -10.81
CA LEU A 17 -12.38 6.95 -9.46
C LEU A 17 -12.61 5.49 -9.04
N LEU A 18 -13.18 4.67 -9.94
CA LEU A 18 -13.38 3.24 -9.68
C LEU A 18 -12.04 2.50 -9.54
N SER A 19 -11.04 2.86 -10.35
CA SER A 19 -9.67 2.31 -10.25
C SER A 19 -9.04 2.65 -8.89
N TRP A 20 -9.22 3.89 -8.41
CA TRP A 20 -8.74 4.32 -7.09
C TRP A 20 -9.35 3.50 -5.96
N ILE A 21 -10.70 3.39 -5.96
CA ILE A 21 -11.42 2.62 -4.95
C ILE A 21 -10.99 1.15 -4.99
N PHE A 22 -10.92 0.54 -6.18
CA PHE A 22 -10.49 -0.84 -6.35
C PHE A 22 -9.08 -1.07 -5.77
N TRP A 23 -8.10 -0.24 -6.15
CA TRP A 23 -6.73 -0.41 -5.71
C TRP A 23 -6.56 -0.18 -4.21
N VAL A 24 -7.25 0.81 -3.62
CA VAL A 24 -7.19 1.01 -2.16
C VAL A 24 -7.73 -0.22 -1.42
N LEU A 25 -8.91 -0.72 -1.79
CA LEU A 25 -9.52 -1.87 -1.16
C LEU A 25 -8.67 -3.13 -1.33
N LEU A 26 -8.20 -3.40 -2.55
CA LEU A 26 -7.37 -4.58 -2.86
C LEU A 26 -6.04 -4.52 -2.12
N SER A 27 -5.33 -3.39 -2.20
CA SER A 27 -3.99 -3.23 -1.63
C SER A 27 -4.00 -3.37 -0.12
N ILE A 28 -4.97 -2.76 0.58
CA ILE A 28 -5.10 -2.90 2.04
C ILE A 28 -5.47 -4.33 2.40
N THR A 29 -6.43 -4.95 1.70
CA THR A 29 -6.85 -6.32 1.97
C THR A 29 -5.68 -7.31 1.84
N LEU A 30 -4.92 -7.24 0.76
CA LEU A 30 -3.79 -8.14 0.54
C LEU A 30 -2.61 -7.84 1.47
N HIS A 31 -2.38 -6.59 1.83
CA HIS A 31 -1.42 -6.18 2.84
C HIS A 31 -1.74 -6.84 4.19
N GLU A 32 -2.98 -6.75 4.67
CA GLU A 32 -3.41 -7.37 5.91
C GLU A 32 -3.34 -8.91 5.85
N LEU A 33 -3.77 -9.51 4.73
CA LEU A 33 -3.63 -10.95 4.53
C LEU A 33 -2.17 -11.41 4.58
N ALA A 34 -1.23 -10.61 4.07
CA ALA A 34 0.19 -10.94 4.14
C ALA A 34 0.70 -10.98 5.58
N HIS A 35 0.28 -10.03 6.44
CA HIS A 35 0.54 -10.09 7.87
C HIS A 35 -0.03 -11.37 8.50
N GLY A 36 -1.27 -11.72 8.13
CA GLY A 36 -1.94 -12.94 8.61
C GLY A 36 -1.20 -14.21 8.21
N TRP A 37 -0.80 -14.35 6.94
CA TRP A 37 -0.02 -15.50 6.46
C TRP A 37 1.33 -15.62 7.17
N ALA A 38 2.04 -14.50 7.34
CA ALA A 38 3.31 -14.49 8.05
C ALA A 38 3.14 -14.84 9.54
N ALA A 39 2.07 -14.37 10.19
CA ALA A 39 1.74 -14.70 11.58
C ALA A 39 1.46 -16.21 11.75
N ILE A 40 0.67 -16.79 10.84
CA ILE A 40 0.38 -18.23 10.84
C ILE A 40 1.68 -19.03 10.65
N TRP A 41 2.54 -18.60 9.73
CA TRP A 41 3.84 -19.24 9.52
C TRP A 41 4.74 -19.16 10.76
N GLU A 42 4.69 -18.05 11.50
CA GLU A 42 5.35 -17.87 12.80
C GLU A 42 4.67 -18.66 13.95
N GLY A 43 3.53 -19.30 13.72
CA GLY A 43 2.84 -20.16 14.69
C GLY A 43 1.65 -19.51 15.40
N ASP A 44 1.25 -18.32 15.01
CA ASP A 44 0.09 -17.61 15.57
C ASP A 44 -1.18 -17.92 14.76
N SER A 45 -2.10 -18.67 15.36
CA SER A 45 -3.41 -19.02 14.76
C SER A 45 -4.46 -17.90 14.89
N THR A 46 -4.15 -16.80 15.57
CA THR A 46 -5.10 -15.70 15.83
C THR A 46 -5.80 -15.20 14.57
N PRO A 47 -5.14 -14.99 13.41
CA PRO A 47 -5.82 -14.55 12.18
C PRO A 47 -6.92 -15.51 11.72
N ILE A 48 -6.72 -16.82 11.90
CA ILE A 48 -7.71 -17.85 11.57
C ILE A 48 -8.84 -17.84 12.61
N GLU A 49 -8.50 -17.86 13.90
CA GLU A 49 -9.46 -17.91 15.01
C GLU A 49 -10.43 -16.73 15.00
N THR A 50 -9.95 -15.56 14.56
CA THR A 50 -10.74 -14.32 14.49
C THR A 50 -11.46 -14.12 13.16
N GLY A 51 -11.29 -15.08 12.19
CA GLY A 51 -11.92 -15.00 10.87
C GLY A 51 -11.34 -13.93 9.93
N HIS A 52 -10.12 -13.42 10.23
CA HIS A 52 -9.49 -12.38 9.42
C HIS A 52 -8.75 -12.93 8.18
N MET A 53 -8.62 -14.26 8.02
CA MET A 53 -8.08 -14.84 6.77
C MET A 53 -9.13 -14.88 5.66
N SER A 54 -9.60 -13.71 5.26
CA SER A 54 -10.70 -13.50 4.29
C SER A 54 -10.31 -12.42 3.28
N ALA A 55 -10.72 -12.59 2.03
CA ALA A 55 -10.56 -11.57 0.98
C ALA A 55 -11.61 -10.42 1.09
N ASN A 56 -12.46 -10.42 2.11
CA ASN A 56 -13.45 -9.37 2.30
C ASN A 56 -12.83 -8.11 2.91
N PRO A 57 -12.75 -6.96 2.18
CA PRO A 57 -12.15 -5.74 2.68
C PRO A 57 -12.84 -5.19 3.94
N VAL A 58 -14.13 -5.46 4.13
CA VAL A 58 -14.89 -5.01 5.33
C VAL A 58 -14.34 -5.66 6.60
N VAL A 59 -13.84 -6.91 6.52
CA VAL A 59 -13.24 -7.62 7.65
C VAL A 59 -11.95 -6.94 8.11
N HIS A 60 -11.12 -6.49 7.16
CA HIS A 60 -9.82 -5.88 7.46
C HIS A 60 -9.93 -4.39 7.82
N MET A 61 -10.77 -3.66 7.12
CA MET A 61 -10.88 -2.20 7.28
C MET A 61 -11.88 -1.81 8.36
N GLY A 62 -12.90 -2.64 8.58
CA GLY A 62 -14.02 -2.30 9.44
C GLY A 62 -14.88 -1.15 8.90
N GLY A 63 -16.09 -1.00 9.46
CA GLY A 63 -17.02 0.04 8.98
C GLY A 63 -16.50 1.47 9.17
N PHE A 64 -15.76 1.72 10.26
CA PHE A 64 -15.25 3.06 10.55
C PHE A 64 -14.18 3.52 9.54
N SER A 65 -13.19 2.66 9.21
CA SER A 65 -12.18 2.99 8.18
C SER A 65 -12.83 3.21 6.81
N LEU A 66 -13.85 2.41 6.45
CA LEU A 66 -14.59 2.60 5.20
C LEU A 66 -15.36 3.92 5.16
N ILE A 67 -15.96 4.34 6.27
CA ILE A 67 -16.63 5.66 6.36
C ILE A 67 -15.61 6.78 6.21
N VAL A 68 -14.46 6.70 6.89
CA VAL A 68 -13.38 7.69 6.77
C VAL A 68 -12.82 7.72 5.35
N PHE A 69 -12.66 6.56 4.72
CA PHE A 69 -12.28 6.48 3.30
C PHE A 69 -13.29 7.20 2.40
N ALA A 70 -14.58 6.94 2.58
CA ALA A 70 -15.61 7.61 1.79
C ALA A 70 -15.62 9.13 1.99
N LEU A 71 -15.33 9.62 3.21
CA LEU A 71 -15.38 11.05 3.53
C LEU A 71 -14.14 11.83 3.10
N ILE A 72 -12.94 11.28 3.33
CA ILE A 72 -11.67 12.00 3.15
C ILE A 72 -10.64 11.27 2.28
N GLY A 73 -10.94 10.05 1.77
CA GLY A 73 -10.04 9.28 0.93
C GLY A 73 -8.92 8.56 1.67
N PHE A 74 -8.94 8.52 3.00
CA PHE A 74 -7.94 7.84 3.84
C PHE A 74 -8.51 6.56 4.44
N ALA A 75 -7.78 5.45 4.30
CA ALA A 75 -8.17 4.15 4.81
C ALA A 75 -7.02 3.42 5.49
N TRP A 76 -7.35 2.52 6.40
CA TRP A 76 -6.40 1.62 7.05
C TRP A 76 -7.02 0.25 7.26
N GLY A 77 -6.16 -0.75 7.40
CA GLY A 77 -6.55 -2.11 7.77
C GLY A 77 -6.09 -2.48 9.18
N LEU A 78 -6.48 -3.66 9.60
CA LEU A 78 -6.07 -4.30 10.84
C LEU A 78 -6.04 -5.80 10.67
N MET A 79 -4.91 -6.43 10.98
CA MET A 79 -4.77 -7.87 11.16
C MET A 79 -4.49 -8.18 12.65
N PRO A 80 -5.39 -8.89 13.33
CA PRO A 80 -5.14 -9.29 14.71
C PRO A 80 -4.04 -10.36 14.77
N VAL A 81 -2.96 -10.05 15.47
CA VAL A 81 -1.84 -10.97 15.70
C VAL A 81 -1.40 -10.91 17.15
N ARG A 82 -0.85 -12.03 17.65
CA ARG A 82 -0.32 -12.15 19.02
C ARG A 82 1.19 -12.41 18.98
N PRO A 83 2.04 -11.38 19.11
CA PRO A 83 3.50 -11.53 19.00
C PRO A 83 4.13 -12.53 19.96
N TRP A 84 3.50 -12.79 21.11
CA TRP A 84 3.99 -13.80 22.08
C TRP A 84 3.84 -15.25 21.61
N ASN A 85 3.03 -15.49 20.57
CA ASN A 85 2.87 -16.80 19.92
C ASN A 85 3.95 -17.07 18.87
N PHE A 86 4.71 -16.04 18.45
CA PHE A 86 5.69 -16.18 17.36
C PHE A 86 6.87 -17.04 17.77
N ARG A 87 7.27 -17.96 16.87
CA ARG A 87 8.42 -18.87 17.08
C ARG A 87 9.72 -18.11 17.29
N HIS A 88 9.96 -17.08 16.49
CA HIS A 88 11.20 -16.31 16.48
C HIS A 88 11.09 -15.01 17.28
N ARG A 89 10.10 -14.89 18.18
CA ARG A 89 9.92 -13.73 19.07
C ARG A 89 10.07 -12.38 18.32
N HIS A 90 11.14 -11.62 18.61
CA HIS A 90 11.36 -10.28 18.03
C HIS A 90 11.58 -10.29 16.52
N TRP A 91 12.27 -11.27 16.00
CA TRP A 91 12.47 -11.43 14.56
C TRP A 91 11.17 -11.86 13.86
N GLY A 92 10.38 -12.70 14.49
CA GLY A 92 9.04 -13.05 14.01
C GLY A 92 8.13 -11.83 13.92
N GLU A 93 8.19 -10.93 14.92
CA GLU A 93 7.45 -9.67 14.89
C GLU A 93 7.87 -8.76 13.73
N ALA A 94 9.18 -8.64 13.47
CA ALA A 94 9.69 -7.88 12.34
C ALA A 94 9.27 -8.50 10.99
N LEU A 95 9.34 -9.83 10.88
CA LEU A 95 8.96 -10.56 9.67
C LEU A 95 7.48 -10.39 9.38
N VAL A 96 6.64 -10.57 10.39
CA VAL A 96 5.19 -10.36 10.27
C VAL A 96 4.90 -8.91 9.89
N ALA A 97 5.55 -7.92 10.55
CA ALA A 97 5.37 -6.51 10.22
C ALA A 97 5.87 -6.16 8.80
N PHE A 98 6.91 -6.80 8.30
CA PHE A 98 7.42 -6.55 6.94
C PHE A 98 6.56 -7.21 5.84
N ALA A 99 5.79 -8.24 6.17
CA ALA A 99 5.00 -9.00 5.19
C ALA A 99 3.96 -8.13 4.45
N GLY A 100 3.29 -7.21 5.15
CA GLY A 100 2.36 -6.26 4.54
C GLY A 100 3.03 -5.35 3.52
N PRO A 101 4.05 -4.57 3.92
CA PRO A 101 4.84 -3.78 2.98
C PRO A 101 5.39 -4.59 1.80
N ALA A 102 5.91 -5.80 2.03
CA ALA A 102 6.40 -6.67 0.97
C ALA A 102 5.32 -7.04 -0.04
N MET A 103 4.08 -7.26 0.41
CA MET A 103 2.93 -7.49 -0.47
C MET A 103 2.63 -6.24 -1.33
N ASN A 104 2.65 -5.05 -0.75
CA ASN A 104 2.47 -3.82 -1.53
C ASN A 104 3.59 -3.68 -2.58
N LEU A 105 4.84 -3.96 -2.23
CA LEU A 105 5.93 -3.93 -3.19
C LEU A 105 5.72 -4.94 -4.33
N ALA A 106 5.27 -6.16 -4.03
CA ALA A 106 4.95 -7.16 -5.04
C ALA A 106 3.82 -6.71 -5.98
N LEU A 107 2.74 -6.14 -5.43
CA LEU A 107 1.63 -5.59 -6.21
C LEU A 107 2.09 -4.43 -7.11
N ALA A 108 2.98 -3.57 -6.61
CA ALA A 108 3.58 -2.50 -7.40
C ALA A 108 4.35 -3.05 -8.59
N PHE A 109 5.22 -4.03 -8.38
CA PHE A 109 5.98 -4.67 -9.47
C PHE A 109 5.07 -5.36 -10.48
N VAL A 110 4.08 -6.12 -10.02
CA VAL A 110 3.11 -6.78 -10.93
C VAL A 110 2.40 -5.75 -11.81
N SER A 111 1.89 -4.68 -11.19
CA SER A 111 1.13 -3.66 -11.91
C SER A 111 1.99 -2.86 -12.90
N LEU A 112 3.18 -2.42 -12.47
CA LEU A 112 4.10 -1.66 -13.33
C LEU A 112 4.72 -2.52 -14.43
N THR A 113 5.01 -3.80 -14.17
CA THR A 113 5.47 -4.74 -15.19
C THR A 113 4.38 -4.94 -16.25
N ALA A 114 3.13 -5.15 -15.81
CA ALA A 114 1.99 -5.24 -16.74
C ALA A 114 1.83 -3.97 -17.58
N LEU A 115 2.02 -2.78 -16.98
CA LEU A 115 2.00 -1.50 -17.67
C LEU A 115 3.11 -1.40 -18.72
N GLY A 116 4.33 -1.74 -18.34
CA GLY A 116 5.48 -1.71 -19.25
C GLY A 116 5.33 -2.69 -20.41
N ILE A 117 4.81 -3.90 -20.16
CA ILE A 117 4.48 -4.86 -21.23
C ILE A 117 3.39 -4.27 -22.15
N TRP A 118 2.35 -3.69 -21.56
CA TRP A 118 1.25 -3.04 -22.30
C TRP A 118 1.75 -1.97 -23.26
N TRP A 119 2.65 -1.09 -22.80
CA TRP A 119 3.26 -0.04 -23.61
C TRP A 119 4.26 -0.58 -24.64
N GLY A 120 5.03 -1.62 -24.29
CA GLY A 120 6.02 -2.23 -25.17
C GLY A 120 5.39 -2.99 -26.36
N LEU A 121 4.22 -3.63 -26.14
CA LEU A 121 3.50 -4.33 -27.20
C LEU A 121 2.85 -3.37 -28.22
N ASP A 122 2.39 -2.22 -27.77
CA ASP A 122 1.84 -1.17 -28.63
C ASP A 122 2.22 0.21 -28.08
N PRO A 123 3.32 0.81 -28.57
CA PRO A 123 3.79 2.13 -28.13
C PRO A 123 2.77 3.26 -28.32
N THR A 124 1.77 3.09 -29.20
CA THR A 124 0.71 4.09 -29.37
C THR A 124 -0.17 4.22 -28.14
N THR A 125 -0.26 3.19 -27.32
CA THR A 125 -1.01 3.21 -26.04
C THR A 125 -0.47 4.23 -25.05
N GLN A 126 0.82 4.54 -25.12
CA GLN A 126 1.47 5.56 -24.30
C GLN A 126 1.40 6.96 -24.90
N THR A 127 1.62 7.09 -26.22
CA THR A 127 1.84 8.38 -26.87
C THR A 127 0.59 8.94 -27.57
N SER A 128 -0.22 8.08 -28.16
CA SER A 128 -1.39 8.46 -28.97
C SER A 128 -2.43 7.35 -28.96
N PRO A 129 -3.05 7.08 -27.80
CA PRO A 129 -4.01 5.98 -27.68
C PRO A 129 -5.19 6.18 -28.64
N SER A 130 -5.49 5.15 -29.44
CA SER A 130 -6.54 5.18 -30.46
C SER A 130 -7.95 5.03 -29.86
N ALA A 131 -8.06 4.63 -28.60
CA ALA A 131 -9.33 4.43 -27.91
C ALA A 131 -9.22 4.80 -26.41
N GLU A 132 -10.29 5.35 -25.85
CA GLU A 132 -10.35 5.77 -24.44
C GLU A 132 -10.05 4.64 -23.45
N TRP A 133 -10.46 3.41 -23.76
CA TRP A 133 -10.19 2.27 -22.87
C TRP A 133 -8.69 1.98 -22.71
N MET A 134 -7.84 2.31 -23.69
CA MET A 134 -6.39 2.19 -23.62
C MET A 134 -5.82 3.15 -22.57
N VAL A 135 -6.34 4.38 -22.53
CA VAL A 135 -6.01 5.37 -21.49
C VAL A 135 -6.43 4.87 -20.12
N HIS A 136 -7.65 4.33 -20.02
CA HIS A 136 -8.16 3.82 -18.73
C HIS A 136 -7.34 2.62 -18.22
N MET A 137 -6.93 1.70 -19.11
CA MET A 137 -6.05 0.58 -18.74
C MET A 137 -4.68 1.05 -18.27
N SER A 138 -4.05 1.98 -19.01
CA SER A 138 -2.77 2.56 -18.59
C SER A 138 -2.88 3.25 -17.24
N ASN A 139 -3.92 4.05 -17.03
CA ASN A 139 -4.18 4.72 -15.75
C ASN A 139 -4.43 3.73 -14.61
N PHE A 140 -5.20 2.67 -14.87
CA PHE A 140 -5.47 1.62 -13.89
C PHE A 140 -4.18 0.93 -13.43
N LEU A 141 -3.35 0.50 -14.37
CA LEU A 141 -2.09 -0.18 -14.05
C LEU A 141 -1.08 0.77 -13.40
N TRP A 142 -0.96 2.01 -13.92
CA TRP A 142 -0.07 3.00 -13.33
C TRP A 142 -0.46 3.34 -11.90
N LEU A 143 -1.75 3.57 -11.65
CA LEU A 143 -2.28 3.87 -10.32
C LEU A 143 -2.02 2.73 -9.34
N GLY A 144 -2.22 1.47 -9.77
CA GLY A 144 -1.93 0.29 -8.96
C GLY A 144 -0.47 0.21 -8.54
N GLY A 145 0.43 0.45 -9.48
CA GLY A 145 1.86 0.46 -9.21
C GLY A 145 2.28 1.59 -8.28
N TRP A 146 1.90 2.82 -8.63
CA TRP A 146 2.24 4.01 -7.84
C TRP A 146 1.67 3.96 -6.42
N LEU A 147 0.38 3.64 -6.26
CA LEU A 147 -0.27 3.57 -4.94
C LEU A 147 0.42 2.53 -4.05
N ASN A 148 0.74 1.36 -4.59
CA ASN A 148 1.37 0.31 -3.82
C ASN A 148 2.83 0.65 -3.45
N LEU A 149 3.59 1.38 -4.27
CA LEU A 149 4.88 1.94 -3.87
C LEU A 149 4.73 2.98 -2.75
N VAL A 150 3.70 3.83 -2.82
CA VAL A 150 3.40 4.79 -1.75
C VAL A 150 3.06 4.06 -0.45
N LEU A 151 2.19 3.05 -0.49
CA LEU A 151 1.83 2.26 0.70
C LEU A 151 3.04 1.51 1.27
N PHE A 152 3.90 0.96 0.43
CA PHE A 152 5.16 0.35 0.83
C PHE A 152 6.04 1.35 1.58
N ALA A 153 6.29 2.52 0.99
CA ALA A 153 7.16 3.55 1.57
C ALA A 153 6.59 4.11 2.89
N LEU A 154 5.29 4.39 2.93
CA LEU A 154 4.61 4.89 4.12
C LEU A 154 4.70 3.89 5.28
N ASN A 155 4.40 2.61 5.01
CA ASN A 155 4.41 1.59 6.05
C ASN A 155 5.82 1.24 6.54
N LEU A 156 6.88 1.60 5.83
CA LEU A 156 8.27 1.48 6.31
C LEU A 156 8.74 2.65 7.18
N ILE A 157 7.96 3.73 7.30
CA ILE A 157 8.30 4.83 8.22
C ILE A 157 8.31 4.30 9.64
N PRO A 158 9.41 4.51 10.41
CA PRO A 158 9.57 3.93 11.74
C PRO A 158 8.80 4.72 12.82
N VAL A 159 7.52 4.93 12.59
CA VAL A 159 6.63 5.72 13.47
C VAL A 159 5.37 4.89 13.80
N PRO A 160 5.04 4.64 15.08
CA PRO A 160 3.79 3.98 15.44
C PRO A 160 2.56 4.78 14.92
N PRO A 161 1.51 4.11 14.44
CA PRO A 161 1.24 2.67 14.43
C PRO A 161 1.73 1.92 13.18
N LEU A 162 2.56 2.52 12.31
CA LEU A 162 3.02 1.93 11.06
C LEU A 162 3.94 0.71 11.29
N ASP A 163 4.01 -0.19 10.31
CA ASP A 163 4.77 -1.43 10.37
C ASP A 163 6.27 -1.22 10.58
N GLY A 164 6.83 -0.16 10.00
CA GLY A 164 8.22 0.24 10.16
C GLY A 164 8.62 0.43 11.63
N SER A 165 7.70 0.84 12.49
CA SER A 165 7.95 0.94 13.92
C SER A 165 8.16 -0.43 14.57
N ARG A 166 7.41 -1.45 14.18
CA ARG A 166 7.54 -2.82 14.69
C ARG A 166 8.83 -3.47 14.16
N ILE A 167 9.17 -3.22 12.89
CA ILE A 167 10.43 -3.67 12.29
C ILE A 167 11.60 -3.06 13.06
N LEU A 168 11.58 -1.76 13.32
CA LEU A 168 12.65 -1.09 14.07
C LEU A 168 12.70 -1.54 15.54
N ALA A 169 11.56 -1.79 16.18
CA ALA A 169 11.48 -2.31 17.53
C ALA A 169 12.15 -3.68 17.72
N ALA A 170 12.22 -4.49 16.67
CA ALA A 170 12.93 -5.77 16.69
C ALA A 170 14.44 -5.62 16.86
N SER A 171 15.02 -4.49 16.44
CA SER A 171 16.47 -4.24 16.47
C SER A 171 16.99 -3.83 17.87
N SER A 172 16.14 -3.31 18.77
CA SER A 172 16.59 -2.76 20.05
C SER A 172 15.50 -2.81 21.12
N MET A 173 15.89 -3.33 22.31
CA MET A 173 15.00 -3.33 23.49
C MET A 173 14.62 -1.93 23.95
N LYS A 174 15.50 -0.93 23.80
CA LYS A 174 15.19 0.47 24.16
C LYS A 174 14.12 1.05 23.24
N ILE A 175 14.20 0.80 21.92
CA ILE A 175 13.20 1.24 20.94
C ILE A 175 11.88 0.53 21.21
N ARG A 176 11.91 -0.77 21.48
CA ARG A 176 10.72 -1.55 21.85
C ARG A 176 10.00 -0.97 23.06
N GLN A 177 10.73 -0.63 24.13
CA GLN A 177 10.15 -0.01 25.32
C GLN A 177 9.53 1.35 25.02
N LEU A 178 10.19 2.17 24.18
CA LEU A 178 9.66 3.45 23.75
C LEU A 178 8.35 3.29 22.97
N TYR A 179 8.30 2.36 22.01
CA TYR A 179 7.10 2.14 21.18
C TYR A 179 5.97 1.40 21.90
N ASN A 180 6.26 0.66 22.96
CA ASN A 180 5.26 0.04 23.81
C ASN A 180 4.70 1.00 24.88
N HIS A 181 5.16 2.26 24.94
CA HIS A 181 4.59 3.25 25.84
C HIS A 181 3.12 3.52 25.47
N PRO A 182 2.17 3.66 26.42
CA PRO A 182 0.74 3.85 26.15
C PRO A 182 0.43 4.99 25.16
N ASN A 183 1.22 6.04 25.19
CA ASN A 183 1.03 7.22 24.32
C ASN A 183 1.80 7.15 22.99
N ALA A 184 2.58 6.09 22.74
CA ALA A 184 3.44 6.01 21.56
C ALA A 184 2.65 6.04 20.24
N SER A 185 1.54 5.30 20.18
CA SER A 185 0.68 5.29 18.98
C SER A 185 0.03 6.65 18.72
N MET A 186 -0.42 7.35 19.76
CA MET A 186 -1.00 8.69 19.62
C MET A 186 0.06 9.71 19.17
N ALA A 187 1.22 9.71 19.82
CA ALA A 187 2.34 10.58 19.43
C ALA A 187 2.81 10.28 18.00
N GLY A 188 2.90 8.99 17.65
CA GLY A 188 3.24 8.56 16.30
C GLY A 188 2.23 9.01 15.27
N MET A 189 0.92 8.91 15.53
CA MET A 189 -0.10 9.43 14.63
C MET A 189 0.04 10.94 14.39
N ILE A 190 0.34 11.72 15.44
CA ILE A 190 0.58 13.16 15.29
C ILE A 190 1.79 13.39 14.36
N VAL A 191 2.90 12.69 14.61
CA VAL A 191 4.10 12.79 13.77
C VAL A 191 3.80 12.38 12.33
N PHE A 192 3.06 11.29 12.12
CA PHE A 192 2.64 10.82 10.80
C PHE A 192 1.84 11.90 10.05
N PHE A 193 0.81 12.49 10.68
CA PHE A 193 0.03 13.55 10.05
C PHE A 193 0.87 14.82 9.78
N LEU A 194 1.80 15.15 10.66
CA LEU A 194 2.75 16.24 10.41
C LEU A 194 3.62 15.96 9.18
N ILE A 195 4.09 14.72 8.99
CA ILE A 195 4.83 14.33 7.77
C ILE A 195 3.97 14.53 6.53
N LEU A 196 2.71 14.10 6.55
CA LEU A 196 1.81 14.20 5.39
C LEU A 196 1.55 15.65 4.92
N VAL A 197 1.58 16.63 5.84
CA VAL A 197 1.35 18.04 5.50
C VAL A 197 2.64 18.78 5.11
N THR A 198 3.79 18.12 5.12
CA THR A 198 5.08 18.73 4.76
C THR A 198 5.38 18.63 3.27
N ASN A 199 6.20 19.55 2.75
CA ASN A 199 6.73 19.43 1.40
C ASN A 199 7.59 18.18 1.18
N ILE A 200 8.17 17.60 2.23
CA ILE A 200 8.94 16.36 2.16
C ILE A 200 8.08 15.22 1.64
N PHE A 201 6.83 15.12 2.13
CA PHE A 201 5.88 14.13 1.64
C PHE A 201 5.57 14.30 0.15
N ASN A 202 5.30 15.53 -0.28
CA ASN A 202 5.05 15.82 -1.70
C ASN A 202 6.26 15.47 -2.58
N VAL A 203 7.48 15.81 -2.14
CA VAL A 203 8.71 15.43 -2.85
C VAL A 203 8.87 13.92 -2.92
N ALA A 204 8.54 13.19 -1.84
CA ALA A 204 8.58 11.74 -1.83
C ALA A 204 7.57 11.13 -2.83
N LEU A 205 6.33 11.66 -2.89
CA LEU A 205 5.31 11.21 -3.85
C LEU A 205 5.75 11.42 -5.31
N ILE A 206 6.37 12.57 -5.60
CA ILE A 206 6.94 12.87 -6.93
C ILE A 206 8.06 11.88 -7.24
N GLY A 207 9.00 11.66 -6.30
CA GLY A 207 10.11 10.72 -6.48
C GLY A 207 9.64 9.29 -6.73
N ILE A 208 8.62 8.83 -6.00
CA ILE A 208 7.97 7.52 -6.20
C ILE A 208 7.34 7.45 -7.60
N GLY A 209 6.66 8.53 -8.04
CA GLY A 209 6.07 8.59 -9.38
C GLY A 209 7.13 8.49 -10.49
N ILE A 210 8.25 9.20 -10.34
CA ILE A 210 9.38 9.13 -11.28
C ILE A 210 9.95 7.71 -11.33
N ALA A 211 10.16 7.07 -10.17
CA ALA A 211 10.69 5.71 -10.10
C ALA A 211 9.74 4.68 -10.74
N ALA A 212 8.42 4.84 -10.49
CA ALA A 212 7.39 3.99 -11.10
C ALA A 212 7.39 4.12 -12.62
N GLN A 213 7.43 5.35 -13.13
CA GLN A 213 7.48 5.63 -14.56
C GLN A 213 8.74 5.03 -15.20
N TRP A 214 9.89 5.30 -14.61
CA TRP A 214 11.17 4.79 -15.10
C TRP A 214 11.20 3.26 -15.18
N TYR A 215 10.66 2.57 -14.16
CA TYR A 215 10.57 1.12 -14.17
C TYR A 215 9.68 0.61 -15.31
N ALA A 216 8.48 1.19 -15.51
CA ALA A 216 7.57 0.81 -16.58
C ALA A 216 8.19 1.06 -17.98
N ASP A 217 8.90 2.18 -18.16
CA ASP A 217 9.59 2.53 -19.41
C ASP A 217 10.72 1.55 -19.74
N ILE A 218 11.47 1.08 -18.73
CA ILE A 218 12.48 0.02 -18.94
C ILE A 218 11.82 -1.25 -19.45
N ILE A 219 10.74 -1.70 -18.81
CA ILE A 219 10.03 -2.91 -19.25
C ILE A 219 9.48 -2.73 -20.67
N ALA A 220 8.90 -1.57 -20.97
CA ALA A 220 8.38 -1.26 -22.29
C ALA A 220 9.49 -1.31 -23.36
N THR A 221 10.67 -0.76 -23.06
CA THR A 221 11.82 -0.80 -23.96
C THR A 221 12.32 -2.23 -24.19
N LEU A 222 12.38 -3.05 -23.14
CA LEU A 222 12.80 -4.45 -23.24
C LEU A 222 11.83 -5.30 -24.07
N VAL A 223 10.54 -5.01 -24.00
CA VAL A 223 9.48 -5.71 -24.77
C VAL A 223 9.40 -5.20 -26.20
N GLY A 224 9.43 -3.87 -26.40
CA GLY A 224 9.27 -3.24 -27.72
C GLY A 224 10.56 -3.18 -28.55
N GLY A 225 11.74 -3.27 -27.93
CA GLY A 225 13.05 -3.20 -28.60
C GLY A 225 13.50 -4.50 -29.27
N GLY A 226 12.66 -5.52 -29.33
CA GLY A 226 12.92 -6.81 -30.00
C GLY A 226 12.44 -6.89 -31.46
N GLY A 227 12.10 -5.75 -32.09
CA GLY A 227 11.64 -5.67 -33.48
C GLY A 227 12.63 -4.96 -34.39
#